data_eda32f9371ec27bd8114e22255bf5c53
#
_entry.id   eda32f9371ec27bd8114e22255bf5c53
#
_cell.length_a   1.000
_cell.length_b   1.000
_cell.length_c   1.000
_cell.angle_alpha   90.00
_cell.angle_beta   90.00
_cell.angle_gamma   90.00
#
_symmetry.space_group_name_H-M   'P 1'
#
loop_
_entity.id
_entity.type
_entity.pdbx_description
1 polymer ?
#
loop_
_entity_poly.entity_id
_entity_poly.type
_entity_poly.pdbx_seq_one_letter_code
_entity_poly.pdbx_strand_id
1 'polypeptide(L)'
;LVLTYKHIPAVVNVSARASWNDANNQDGIRPTDTLVQLYADGTALGDKVVIESNKEWTKTWSNLPKYKAGKEIAYNVIAYAVSGYTVKVTGNALEGYKAEYTHNVQKMNVTVQNAWNDLDNVVDSRPAQLVVEIYANGKATGKRVTLTEANNWKATVSGFDRNASGKRIQYTGKAVGTPAGYNISVSTDANGNIKLISNFTTYTKKLRLKLSKTSYIYNGKNAKPKVTVYNGRKKVSSKYYKVTYKNNKKVGYATVIVKGKGKFAKYAGKAAFTIKLKTLKKPSVKKGAKGTLNVSWKRDRQATKYVVQYSQSKKFKGKSTKTVTITNNKIGKTVLKGLTGKKNYYVRVRSCKAVNGRKIWSSWSSRSSKVKVK
;
A
#
# COMPACT_ATOMS: atom_id res chain seq x y z
N LEU A 1 22.27 41.88 -86.44
CA LEU A 1 21.50 41.86 -85.17
C LEU A 1 21.83 40.63 -84.43
N VAL A 2 22.57 40.70 -83.24
CA VAL A 2 22.81 39.54 -82.36
C VAL A 2 21.72 39.58 -81.28
N LEU A 3 20.84 38.59 -81.31
CA LEU A 3 19.88 38.39 -80.23
C LEU A 3 20.51 37.56 -79.08
N THR A 4 20.66 38.15 -77.90
CA THR A 4 21.17 37.48 -76.71
C THR A 4 20.00 37.09 -75.82
N TYR A 5 19.77 35.78 -75.67
CA TYR A 5 18.77 35.25 -74.75
C TYR A 5 19.40 35.03 -73.37
N LYS A 6 18.85 35.67 -72.35
CA LYS A 6 19.25 35.46 -70.99
C LYS A 6 18.26 34.51 -70.33
N HIS A 7 18.73 33.33 -69.96
CA HIS A 7 17.96 32.39 -69.14
C HIS A 7 18.05 32.79 -67.69
N ILE A 8 16.91 32.96 -67.02
CA ILE A 8 16.85 33.14 -65.56
C ILE A 8 16.53 31.80 -64.98
N PRO A 9 17.48 31.20 -64.25
CA PRO A 9 17.27 29.87 -63.58
C PRO A 9 16.14 29.93 -62.54
N ALA A 10 15.27 28.95 -62.54
CA ALA A 10 14.24 28.82 -61.51
C ALA A 10 14.90 28.46 -60.18
N VAL A 11 14.46 29.14 -59.13
CA VAL A 11 14.97 28.96 -57.74
C VAL A 11 13.84 28.54 -56.79
N VAL A 12 14.22 27.92 -55.69
CA VAL A 12 13.34 27.56 -54.57
C VAL A 12 13.97 28.01 -53.24
N ASN A 13 13.12 28.21 -52.26
CA ASN A 13 13.54 28.43 -50.89
C ASN A 13 13.15 27.19 -50.09
N VAL A 14 14.07 26.67 -49.26
CA VAL A 14 13.81 25.55 -48.39
C VAL A 14 13.95 26.03 -46.94
N SER A 15 12.97 25.77 -46.10
CA SER A 15 13.00 26.15 -44.71
C SER A 15 13.01 24.93 -43.76
N ALA A 16 13.61 25.12 -42.62
CA ALA A 16 13.54 24.16 -41.54
C ALA A 16 13.21 24.88 -40.20
N ARG A 17 12.36 24.25 -39.39
CA ARG A 17 11.98 24.75 -38.09
C ARG A 17 12.16 23.64 -37.06
N ALA A 18 12.85 23.90 -35.94
CA ALA A 18 12.84 23.06 -34.79
C ALA A 18 11.63 23.34 -33.90
N SER A 19 11.03 22.31 -33.35
CA SER A 19 9.95 22.38 -32.36
C SER A 19 10.23 21.45 -31.20
N TRP A 20 9.75 21.79 -30.02
CA TRP A 20 10.09 21.10 -28.77
C TRP A 20 8.84 20.58 -28.08
N ASN A 21 8.75 19.27 -27.93
CA ASN A 21 7.70 18.56 -27.18
C ASN A 21 8.30 18.07 -25.86
N ASP A 22 8.40 18.96 -24.85
CA ASP A 22 9.11 18.75 -23.59
C ASP A 22 8.44 19.49 -22.42
N ALA A 23 7.10 19.67 -22.50
CA ALA A 23 6.31 20.39 -21.52
C ALA A 23 6.90 21.78 -21.17
N ASN A 24 7.23 22.53 -22.22
CA ASN A 24 7.82 23.88 -22.11
C ASN A 24 9.15 23.90 -21.33
N ASN A 25 10.05 22.97 -21.67
CA ASN A 25 11.35 22.82 -21.02
C ASN A 25 11.24 22.52 -19.51
N GLN A 26 10.27 21.69 -19.14
CA GLN A 26 9.99 21.37 -17.73
C GLN A 26 11.23 20.84 -16.98
N ASP A 27 12.04 19.99 -17.63
CA ASP A 27 13.23 19.41 -17.01
C ASP A 27 14.49 20.31 -17.15
N GLY A 28 14.37 21.43 -17.90
CA GLY A 28 15.45 22.41 -18.05
C GLY A 28 16.61 21.96 -18.91
N ILE A 29 16.42 20.95 -19.78
CA ILE A 29 17.49 20.38 -20.60
C ILE A 29 17.45 20.80 -22.06
N ARG A 30 16.46 21.64 -22.47
CA ARG A 30 16.41 22.17 -23.82
C ARG A 30 17.64 23.08 -24.05
N PRO A 31 18.44 22.79 -25.09
CA PRO A 31 19.60 23.64 -25.39
C PRO A 31 19.16 25.00 -25.96
N THR A 32 20.10 25.91 -26.12
CA THR A 32 19.89 27.22 -26.75
C THR A 32 19.90 27.14 -28.27
N ASP A 33 20.43 26.05 -28.83
CA ASP A 33 20.60 25.81 -30.27
C ASP A 33 20.49 24.32 -30.63
N THR A 34 20.34 24.03 -31.93
CA THR A 34 20.46 22.69 -32.50
C THR A 34 21.01 22.80 -33.95
N LEU A 35 21.43 21.67 -34.51
CA LEU A 35 22.04 21.61 -35.83
C LEU A 35 21.09 20.95 -36.83
N VAL A 36 21.04 21.54 -38.03
CA VAL A 36 20.39 20.97 -39.21
C VAL A 36 21.34 21.03 -40.42
N GLN A 37 21.12 20.19 -41.42
CA GLN A 37 21.86 20.19 -42.64
C GLN A 37 20.95 19.98 -43.83
N LEU A 38 21.13 20.81 -44.87
CA LEU A 38 20.43 20.67 -46.14
C LEU A 38 21.13 19.60 -47.02
N TYR A 39 20.34 18.82 -47.69
CA TYR A 39 20.78 17.85 -48.70
C TYR A 39 20.10 18.14 -50.02
N ALA A 40 20.84 17.94 -51.13
CA ALA A 40 20.34 17.99 -52.47
C ALA A 40 20.61 16.65 -53.16
N ASP A 41 19.61 15.96 -53.67
CA ASP A 41 19.70 14.64 -54.29
C ASP A 41 20.48 13.62 -53.45
N GLY A 42 20.24 13.67 -52.13
CA GLY A 42 20.87 12.76 -51.16
C GLY A 42 22.32 13.13 -50.75
N THR A 43 22.87 14.21 -51.30
CA THR A 43 24.22 14.69 -50.96
C THR A 43 24.13 15.92 -50.09
N ALA A 44 24.96 16.04 -49.07
CA ALA A 44 25.01 17.22 -48.20
C ALA A 44 25.34 18.48 -48.98
N LEU A 45 24.57 19.50 -48.82
CA LEU A 45 24.75 20.82 -49.44
C LEU A 45 25.23 21.83 -48.40
N GLY A 46 26.53 22.14 -48.45
CA GLY A 46 27.17 23.03 -47.48
C GLY A 46 27.34 22.41 -46.11
N ASP A 47 27.67 23.23 -45.13
CA ASP A 47 27.94 22.81 -43.72
C ASP A 47 26.66 22.66 -42.92
N LYS A 48 26.78 22.03 -41.76
CA LYS A 48 25.75 22.01 -40.71
C LYS A 48 25.45 23.45 -40.29
N VAL A 49 24.17 23.77 -40.15
CA VAL A 49 23.71 25.11 -39.78
C VAL A 49 23.07 25.08 -38.42
N VAL A 50 23.43 26.04 -37.58
CA VAL A 50 22.86 26.25 -36.25
C VAL A 50 21.46 26.90 -36.39
N ILE A 51 20.49 26.34 -35.70
CA ILE A 51 19.17 26.93 -35.46
C ILE A 51 19.12 27.33 -33.96
N GLU A 52 18.89 28.62 -33.71
CA GLU A 52 18.96 29.18 -32.35
C GLU A 52 17.60 29.61 -31.82
N SER A 53 17.46 29.60 -30.51
CA SER A 53 16.24 30.01 -29.81
C SER A 53 15.89 31.49 -30.04
N ASN A 54 16.91 32.36 -30.13
CA ASN A 54 16.74 33.81 -30.42
C ASN A 54 16.32 34.13 -31.86
N LYS A 55 16.32 33.14 -32.75
CA LYS A 55 15.87 33.20 -34.13
C LYS A 55 14.63 32.32 -34.36
N GLU A 56 13.76 32.22 -33.36
CA GLU A 56 12.48 31.48 -33.43
C GLU A 56 12.64 30.00 -33.87
N TRP A 57 13.84 29.43 -33.67
CA TRP A 57 14.16 28.06 -34.07
C TRP A 57 13.99 27.78 -35.57
N THR A 58 14.27 28.78 -36.45
CA THR A 58 14.09 28.65 -37.89
C THR A 58 15.36 28.89 -38.68
N LYS A 59 15.44 28.26 -39.83
CA LYS A 59 16.45 28.49 -40.87
C LYS A 59 15.81 28.40 -42.25
N THR A 60 16.14 29.38 -43.12
CA THR A 60 15.77 29.34 -44.53
C THR A 60 17.02 29.38 -45.38
N TRP A 61 17.08 28.50 -46.36
CA TRP A 61 18.05 28.53 -47.45
C TRP A 61 17.33 29.12 -48.66
N SER A 62 17.77 30.26 -49.14
CA SER A 62 17.15 31.01 -50.22
C SER A 62 17.88 30.86 -51.55
N ASN A 63 17.16 31.08 -52.65
CA ASN A 63 17.74 31.09 -54.01
C ASN A 63 18.44 29.80 -54.40
N LEU A 64 17.97 28.67 -53.93
CA LEU A 64 18.48 27.36 -54.30
C LEU A 64 18.06 27.01 -55.75
N PRO A 65 18.91 26.41 -56.58
CA PRO A 65 18.52 25.96 -57.92
C PRO A 65 17.35 24.99 -57.87
N LYS A 66 16.29 25.22 -58.69
CA LYS A 66 15.17 24.26 -58.76
C LYS A 66 15.52 23.02 -59.55
N TYR A 67 16.32 23.16 -60.59
CA TYR A 67 16.67 22.08 -61.52
C TYR A 67 18.16 21.90 -61.68
N LYS A 68 18.60 20.67 -61.97
CA LYS A 68 19.93 20.27 -62.36
C LYS A 68 19.83 19.35 -63.57
N ALA A 69 20.49 19.71 -64.71
CA ALA A 69 20.40 18.95 -65.98
C ALA A 69 18.96 18.55 -66.36
N GLY A 70 18.00 19.50 -66.26
CA GLY A 70 16.61 19.31 -66.62
C GLY A 70 15.76 18.51 -65.61
N LYS A 71 16.33 17.99 -64.52
CA LYS A 71 15.61 17.28 -63.46
C LYS A 71 15.45 18.16 -62.24
N GLU A 72 14.30 18.08 -61.59
CA GLU A 72 14.04 18.79 -60.32
C GLU A 72 14.91 18.22 -59.22
N ILE A 73 15.59 19.09 -58.44
CA ILE A 73 16.46 18.69 -57.33
C ILE A 73 15.60 18.34 -56.13
N ALA A 74 15.84 17.12 -55.58
CA ALA A 74 15.20 16.66 -54.34
C ALA A 74 15.94 17.22 -53.12
N TYR A 75 15.43 18.32 -52.57
CA TYR A 75 15.94 18.87 -51.33
C TYR A 75 15.39 18.13 -50.15
N ASN A 76 16.25 17.87 -49.14
CA ASN A 76 15.88 17.25 -47.85
C ASN A 76 16.66 17.92 -46.69
N VAL A 77 16.13 17.87 -45.47
CA VAL A 77 16.78 18.37 -44.26
C VAL A 77 16.96 17.25 -43.25
N ILE A 78 18.17 17.12 -42.74
CA ILE A 78 18.49 16.26 -41.63
C ILE A 78 18.67 17.11 -40.37
N ALA A 79 18.04 16.72 -39.25
CA ALA A 79 18.23 17.32 -37.94
C ALA A 79 19.10 16.39 -37.09
N TYR A 80 20.03 16.99 -36.36
CA TYR A 80 20.98 16.23 -35.52
C TYR A 80 20.41 15.98 -34.14
N ALA A 81 20.85 14.85 -33.54
CA ALA A 81 20.40 14.45 -32.22
C ALA A 81 20.81 15.47 -31.15
N VAL A 82 19.90 15.72 -30.20
CA VAL A 82 20.12 16.51 -28.99
C VAL A 82 20.05 15.55 -27.80
N SER A 83 20.99 15.69 -26.88
CA SER A 83 21.03 14.83 -25.68
C SER A 83 19.72 14.91 -24.89
N GLY A 84 19.15 13.76 -24.55
CA GLY A 84 17.88 13.66 -23.83
C GLY A 84 16.62 13.84 -24.68
N TYR A 85 16.76 13.98 -26.03
CA TYR A 85 15.65 14.10 -26.96
C TYR A 85 15.71 13.04 -28.06
N THR A 86 14.54 12.62 -28.52
CA THR A 86 14.38 11.97 -29.81
C THR A 86 13.96 13.01 -30.83
N VAL A 87 14.44 12.92 -32.07
CA VAL A 87 14.08 13.87 -33.13
C VAL A 87 13.40 13.14 -34.29
N LYS A 88 12.32 13.75 -34.81
CA LYS A 88 11.63 13.31 -36.02
C LYS A 88 11.52 14.50 -36.98
N VAL A 89 11.99 14.31 -38.23
CA VAL A 89 11.82 15.31 -39.26
C VAL A 89 10.62 14.94 -40.14
N THR A 90 9.77 15.92 -40.43
CA THR A 90 8.58 15.81 -41.28
C THR A 90 8.49 17.04 -42.19
N GLY A 91 7.66 16.99 -43.25
CA GLY A 91 7.52 18.06 -44.19
C GLY A 91 8.24 17.79 -45.52
N ASN A 92 8.31 18.77 -46.37
CA ASN A 92 8.94 18.72 -47.70
C ASN A 92 9.56 20.08 -48.06
N ALA A 93 10.25 20.14 -49.22
CA ALA A 93 10.95 21.35 -49.64
C ALA A 93 10.01 22.57 -49.94
N LEU A 94 8.76 22.31 -50.31
CA LEU A 94 7.80 23.36 -50.66
C LEU A 94 7.16 23.97 -49.41
N GLU A 95 6.76 23.11 -48.46
CA GLU A 95 6.03 23.54 -47.25
C GLU A 95 7.00 23.83 -46.08
N GLY A 96 8.25 23.43 -46.21
CA GLY A 96 9.28 23.48 -45.20
C GLY A 96 9.35 22.19 -44.35
N TYR A 97 10.45 22.03 -43.64
CA TYR A 97 10.73 20.89 -42.77
C TYR A 97 10.51 21.25 -41.33
N LYS A 98 9.88 20.35 -40.56
CA LYS A 98 9.71 20.42 -39.09
C LYS A 98 10.56 19.34 -38.44
N ALA A 99 11.57 19.74 -37.69
CA ALA A 99 12.31 18.86 -36.79
C ALA A 99 11.66 18.93 -35.40
N GLU A 100 10.93 17.88 -35.00
CA GLU A 100 10.28 17.79 -33.70
C GLU A 100 11.13 17.01 -32.73
N TYR A 101 11.63 17.70 -31.69
CA TYR A 101 12.40 17.15 -30.59
C TYR A 101 11.47 16.81 -29.44
N THR A 102 11.41 15.52 -29.06
CA THR A 102 10.56 15.02 -27.97
C THR A 102 11.39 14.58 -26.81
N HIS A 103 11.10 15.11 -25.62
CA HIS A 103 11.66 14.67 -24.36
C HIS A 103 10.55 14.17 -23.43
N ASN A 104 10.73 12.97 -22.88
CA ASN A 104 9.83 12.44 -21.85
C ASN A 104 10.19 13.03 -20.49
N VAL A 105 9.37 13.96 -20.02
CA VAL A 105 9.58 14.63 -18.73
C VAL A 105 9.69 13.64 -17.57
N GLN A 106 10.64 13.88 -16.68
CA GLN A 106 10.92 12.99 -15.56
C GLN A 106 9.81 13.02 -14.52
N LYS A 107 9.34 11.83 -14.15
CA LYS A 107 8.35 11.64 -13.09
C LYS A 107 9.00 11.02 -11.85
N MET A 108 8.34 11.19 -10.70
CA MET A 108 8.76 10.60 -9.45
C MET A 108 7.58 10.09 -8.63
N ASN A 109 7.88 9.25 -7.65
CA ASN A 109 6.93 8.80 -6.66
C ASN A 109 7.16 9.57 -5.36
N VAL A 110 6.07 9.90 -4.67
CA VAL A 110 6.10 10.50 -3.34
C VAL A 110 5.52 9.49 -2.35
N THR A 111 6.33 9.05 -1.41
CA THR A 111 5.89 8.18 -0.32
C THR A 111 5.53 9.03 0.88
N VAL A 112 4.34 8.78 1.46
CA VAL A 112 3.85 9.42 2.68
C VAL A 112 3.79 8.37 3.77
N GLN A 113 4.39 8.65 4.93
CA GLN A 113 4.38 7.74 6.07
C GLN A 113 4.14 8.50 7.37
N ASN A 114 3.30 7.94 8.26
CA ASN A 114 3.13 8.46 9.61
C ASN A 114 3.69 7.49 10.65
N ALA A 115 4.47 8.02 11.59
CA ALA A 115 4.91 7.32 12.80
C ALA A 115 4.09 7.80 14.00
N TRP A 116 3.60 6.87 14.84
CA TRP A 116 2.85 7.17 16.04
C TRP A 116 3.74 7.13 17.28
N ASN A 117 3.87 8.25 17.98
CA ASN A 117 4.52 8.34 19.27
C ASN A 117 3.44 8.45 20.38
N ASP A 118 2.81 7.33 20.73
CA ASP A 118 1.61 7.27 21.56
C ASP A 118 1.61 6.09 22.55
N LEU A 119 2.80 5.63 22.96
CA LEU A 119 2.98 4.51 23.87
C LEU A 119 2.27 3.23 23.37
N ASP A 120 2.38 2.95 22.07
CA ASP A 120 1.76 1.80 21.41
C ASP A 120 0.21 1.85 21.46
N ASN A 121 -0.34 3.01 21.14
CA ASN A 121 -1.78 3.27 21.18
C ASN A 121 -2.40 2.90 22.56
N VAL A 122 -1.76 3.37 23.61
CA VAL A 122 -2.03 2.94 25.01
C VAL A 122 -3.48 3.12 25.44
N VAL A 123 -4.19 4.07 24.87
CA VAL A 123 -5.60 4.36 25.21
C VAL A 123 -6.56 4.17 24.03
N ASP A 124 -6.10 3.51 22.97
CA ASP A 124 -6.86 3.28 21.72
C ASP A 124 -7.44 4.60 21.14
N SER A 125 -6.56 5.62 20.98
CA SER A 125 -6.93 6.95 20.50
C SER A 125 -6.56 7.22 19.05
N ARG A 126 -5.81 6.32 18.39
CA ARG A 126 -5.50 6.47 16.97
C ARG A 126 -6.80 6.51 16.15
N PRO A 127 -6.92 7.43 15.19
CA PRO A 127 -8.06 7.46 14.28
C PRO A 127 -8.06 6.21 13.38
N ALA A 128 -9.18 5.95 12.73
CA ALA A 128 -9.26 4.88 11.73
C ALA A 128 -8.40 5.19 10.50
N GLN A 129 -8.24 6.48 10.19
CA GLN A 129 -7.43 6.97 9.08
C GLN A 129 -6.81 8.34 9.39
N LEU A 130 -5.70 8.64 8.72
CA LEU A 130 -5.07 9.97 8.65
C LEU A 130 -4.96 10.34 7.18
N VAL A 131 -5.61 11.45 6.79
CA VAL A 131 -5.55 11.96 5.41
C VAL A 131 -4.48 13.02 5.34
N VAL A 132 -3.62 12.94 4.33
CA VAL A 132 -2.52 13.89 4.08
C VAL A 132 -2.70 14.48 2.69
N GLU A 133 -2.74 15.79 2.58
CA GLU A 133 -2.73 16.53 1.33
C GLU A 133 -1.30 16.84 0.92
N ILE A 134 -0.97 16.64 -0.37
CA ILE A 134 0.38 16.83 -0.90
C ILE A 134 0.48 18.22 -1.54
N TYR A 135 1.57 18.90 -1.27
CA TYR A 135 1.91 20.22 -1.79
C TYR A 135 3.17 20.13 -2.66
N ALA A 136 3.23 20.89 -3.74
CA ALA A 136 4.37 21.08 -4.62
C ALA A 136 4.83 22.55 -4.56
N ASN A 137 6.05 22.81 -4.15
CA ASN A 137 6.58 24.18 -3.96
C ASN A 137 5.62 25.09 -3.17
N GLY A 138 5.01 24.53 -2.10
CA GLY A 138 4.08 25.24 -1.23
C GLY A 138 2.64 25.39 -1.75
N LYS A 139 2.34 24.96 -2.98
CA LYS A 139 0.98 24.96 -3.55
C LYS A 139 0.33 23.58 -3.45
N ALA A 140 -0.95 23.53 -3.09
CA ALA A 140 -1.70 22.29 -3.02
C ALA A 140 -1.78 21.63 -4.41
N THR A 141 -1.49 20.32 -4.47
CA THR A 141 -1.57 19.54 -5.72
C THR A 141 -2.98 19.00 -5.99
N GLY A 142 -3.89 19.10 -5.01
CA GLY A 142 -5.20 18.44 -5.01
C GLY A 142 -5.13 16.93 -4.74
N LYS A 143 -3.92 16.34 -4.68
CA LYS A 143 -3.76 14.91 -4.37
C LYS A 143 -3.72 14.68 -2.87
N ARG A 144 -4.52 13.71 -2.41
CA ARG A 144 -4.62 13.30 -1.01
C ARG A 144 -4.26 11.82 -0.85
N VAL A 145 -3.64 11.52 0.27
CA VAL A 145 -3.21 10.15 0.64
C VAL A 145 -3.89 9.77 1.94
N THR A 146 -4.53 8.59 1.96
CA THR A 146 -5.15 8.04 3.16
C THR A 146 -4.25 6.98 3.78
N LEU A 147 -3.83 7.23 5.01
CA LEU A 147 -3.04 6.33 5.83
C LEU A 147 -3.93 5.64 6.86
N THR A 148 -3.78 4.31 6.99
CA THR A 148 -4.59 3.47 7.87
C THR A 148 -3.70 2.39 8.51
N GLU A 149 -4.21 1.70 9.52
CA GLU A 149 -3.52 0.52 10.08
C GLU A 149 -3.33 -0.60 9.04
N ALA A 150 -4.28 -0.76 8.11
CA ALA A 150 -4.23 -1.78 7.06
C ALA A 150 -3.06 -1.58 6.09
N ASN A 151 -2.66 -0.34 5.80
CA ASN A 151 -1.49 -0.02 4.98
C ASN A 151 -0.24 0.32 5.81
N ASN A 152 -0.23 -0.04 7.11
CA ASN A 152 0.86 0.27 8.04
C ASN A 152 1.20 1.77 8.09
N TRP A 153 0.20 2.64 7.93
CA TRP A 153 0.34 4.09 7.95
C TRP A 153 1.34 4.62 6.91
N LYS A 154 1.41 3.95 5.75
CA LYS A 154 2.30 4.29 4.64
C LYS A 154 1.59 4.09 3.31
N ALA A 155 1.77 5.04 2.39
CA ALA A 155 1.29 4.91 1.02
C ALA A 155 2.22 5.67 0.06
N THR A 156 2.24 5.25 -1.22
CA THR A 156 3.03 5.88 -2.27
C THR A 156 2.10 6.33 -3.39
N VAL A 157 2.28 7.54 -3.86
CA VAL A 157 1.58 8.11 -5.01
C VAL A 157 2.58 8.34 -6.13
N SER A 158 2.24 7.85 -7.31
CA SER A 158 3.09 7.93 -8.51
C SER A 158 2.70 9.09 -9.42
N GLY A 159 3.57 9.38 -10.39
CA GLY A 159 3.28 10.28 -11.50
C GLY A 159 3.40 11.77 -11.17
N PHE A 160 4.09 12.12 -10.11
CA PHE A 160 4.46 13.51 -9.84
C PHE A 160 5.58 13.96 -10.76
N ASP A 161 5.58 15.23 -11.15
CA ASP A 161 6.68 15.84 -11.89
C ASP A 161 7.91 15.97 -11.00
N ARG A 162 9.07 15.60 -11.53
CA ARG A 162 10.30 15.71 -10.78
C ARG A 162 10.81 17.16 -10.73
N ASN A 163 10.67 17.87 -11.86
CA ASN A 163 11.19 19.21 -12.04
C ASN A 163 10.09 20.18 -12.53
N ALA A 164 10.34 21.46 -12.36
CA ALA A 164 9.61 22.56 -12.94
C ALA A 164 10.62 23.64 -13.35
N SER A 165 10.66 24.02 -14.63
CA SER A 165 11.62 24.97 -15.21
C SER A 165 13.07 24.63 -14.83
N GLY A 166 13.44 23.35 -14.96
CA GLY A 166 14.77 22.86 -14.64
C GLY A 166 15.11 22.70 -13.16
N LYS A 167 14.22 23.11 -12.26
CA LYS A 167 14.44 23.02 -10.81
C LYS A 167 13.64 21.89 -10.20
N ARG A 168 14.25 21.14 -9.29
CA ARG A 168 13.57 20.06 -8.57
C ARG A 168 12.40 20.60 -7.75
N ILE A 169 11.23 19.97 -7.89
CA ILE A 169 10.02 20.32 -7.13
C ILE A 169 10.20 19.81 -5.68
N GLN A 170 9.92 20.69 -4.71
CA GLN A 170 9.87 20.36 -3.30
C GLN A 170 8.46 19.91 -2.92
N TYR A 171 8.30 18.58 -2.66
CA TYR A 171 7.04 18.02 -2.20
C TYR A 171 7.00 18.05 -0.68
N THR A 172 5.86 18.50 -0.13
CA THR A 172 5.57 18.49 1.31
C THR A 172 4.16 17.96 1.54
N GLY A 173 3.81 17.66 2.79
CA GLY A 173 2.49 17.18 3.15
C GLY A 173 1.88 17.96 4.29
N LYS A 174 0.55 18.02 4.35
CA LYS A 174 -0.20 18.57 5.47
C LYS A 174 -1.31 17.61 5.85
N ALA A 175 -1.41 17.27 7.13
CA ALA A 175 -2.52 16.46 7.61
C ALA A 175 -3.84 17.23 7.46
N VAL A 176 -4.85 16.58 6.90
CA VAL A 176 -6.22 17.13 6.80
C VAL A 176 -6.92 16.85 8.13
N GLY A 177 -6.87 17.83 9.02
CA GLY A 177 -7.30 17.69 10.41
C GLY A 177 -6.23 17.04 11.29
N THR A 178 -6.25 17.39 12.58
CA THR A 178 -5.37 16.81 13.60
C THR A 178 -6.21 15.90 14.50
N PRO A 179 -5.84 14.61 14.64
CA PRO A 179 -6.55 13.72 15.55
C PRO A 179 -6.53 14.24 16.99
N ALA A 180 -7.64 14.06 17.69
CA ALA A 180 -7.78 14.56 19.06
C ALA A 180 -6.69 14.01 19.98
N GLY A 181 -5.99 14.89 20.68
CA GLY A 181 -4.91 14.56 21.60
C GLY A 181 -3.55 14.33 20.94
N TYR A 182 -3.39 14.63 19.66
CA TYR A 182 -2.12 14.54 18.95
C TYR A 182 -1.62 15.90 18.46
N ASN A 183 -0.29 16.03 18.39
CA ASN A 183 0.40 17.05 17.60
C ASN A 183 1.13 16.34 16.48
N ILE A 184 1.03 16.87 15.25
CA ILE A 184 1.68 16.28 14.07
C ILE A 184 2.81 17.20 13.63
N SER A 185 4.02 16.65 13.56
CA SER A 185 5.15 17.25 12.85
C SER A 185 5.34 16.59 11.50
N VAL A 186 5.78 17.38 10.51
CA VAL A 186 5.98 16.93 9.13
C VAL A 186 7.39 17.28 8.70
N SER A 187 8.05 16.37 8.03
CA SER A 187 9.35 16.55 7.37
C SER A 187 9.34 15.90 6.01
N THR A 188 10.23 16.36 5.12
CA THR A 188 10.44 15.78 3.80
C THR A 188 11.92 15.45 3.64
N ASP A 189 12.23 14.28 3.10
CA ASP A 189 13.61 13.88 2.81
C ASP A 189 14.10 14.42 1.46
N ALA A 190 15.39 14.24 1.15
CA ALA A 190 16.00 14.67 -0.11
C ALA A 190 15.37 14.01 -1.34
N ASN A 191 14.69 12.88 -1.19
CA ASN A 191 13.98 12.17 -2.26
C ASN A 191 12.54 12.66 -2.44
N GLY A 192 12.06 13.60 -1.61
CA GLY A 192 10.68 14.10 -1.65
C GLY A 192 9.69 13.21 -0.89
N ASN A 193 10.15 12.22 -0.10
CA ASN A 193 9.25 11.43 0.72
C ASN A 193 8.85 12.21 1.97
N ILE A 194 7.56 12.12 2.32
CA ILE A 194 6.93 12.88 3.40
C ILE A 194 6.80 12.00 4.63
N LYS A 195 7.37 12.42 5.73
CA LYS A 195 7.29 11.75 7.03
C LYS A 195 6.51 12.61 8.01
N LEU A 196 5.44 12.05 8.56
CA LEU A 196 4.69 12.63 9.66
C LEU A 196 5.06 11.90 10.96
N ILE A 197 5.10 12.63 12.06
CA ILE A 197 5.21 12.08 13.41
C ILE A 197 4.04 12.61 14.23
N SER A 198 3.13 11.70 14.60
CA SER A 198 1.97 12.01 15.42
C SER A 198 2.30 11.76 16.89
N ASN A 199 2.54 12.83 17.64
CA ASN A 199 2.89 12.80 19.06
C ASN A 199 1.63 12.92 19.92
N PHE A 200 1.37 11.92 20.79
CA PHE A 200 0.25 11.95 21.70
C PHE A 200 0.57 12.84 22.91
N THR A 201 -0.24 13.84 23.17
CA THR A 201 0.05 14.89 24.17
C THR A 201 -0.53 14.61 25.54
N THR A 202 -1.58 13.78 25.62
CA THR A 202 -2.32 13.54 26.87
C THR A 202 -1.56 12.60 27.82
N TYR A 203 -1.06 11.47 27.28
CA TYR A 203 -0.30 10.49 28.07
C TYR A 203 1.07 10.27 27.44
N THR A 204 2.11 10.68 28.17
CA THR A 204 3.50 10.64 27.70
C THR A 204 4.37 9.66 28.47
N LYS A 205 3.84 9.04 29.57
CA LYS A 205 4.55 8.11 30.42
C LYS A 205 3.78 6.81 30.60
N LYS A 206 4.48 5.66 30.56
CA LYS A 206 3.87 4.32 30.57
C LYS A 206 3.79 3.74 31.99
N LEU A 207 2.62 3.17 32.32
CA LEU A 207 2.43 2.32 33.51
C LEU A 207 2.52 0.85 33.12
N ARG A 208 3.15 0.04 33.98
CA ARG A 208 3.18 -1.41 33.86
C ARG A 208 1.97 -2.01 34.60
N LEU A 209 1.25 -2.90 33.93
CA LEU A 209 0.07 -3.56 34.49
C LEU A 209 0.35 -5.05 34.73
N LYS A 210 -0.06 -5.55 35.89
CA LYS A 210 -0.11 -6.98 36.20
C LYS A 210 -1.58 -7.36 36.40
N LEU A 211 -2.06 -8.30 35.57
CA LEU A 211 -3.42 -8.83 35.67
C LEU A 211 -3.44 -10.06 36.54
N SER A 212 -4.47 -10.23 37.41
CA SER A 212 -4.67 -11.43 38.20
C SER A 212 -4.88 -12.68 37.36
N LYS A 213 -5.39 -12.50 36.12
CA LYS A 213 -5.65 -13.58 35.17
C LYS A 213 -5.63 -13.05 33.75
N THR A 214 -4.96 -13.75 32.83
CA THR A 214 -4.78 -13.37 31.44
C THR A 214 -5.68 -14.16 30.47
N SER A 215 -6.45 -15.12 31.00
CA SER A 215 -7.37 -15.92 30.16
C SER A 215 -8.64 -16.25 30.94
N TYR A 216 -9.80 -16.07 30.31
CA TYR A 216 -11.12 -16.37 30.83
C TYR A 216 -11.85 -17.33 29.88
N ILE A 217 -12.77 -18.13 30.44
CA ILE A 217 -13.73 -18.89 29.63
C ILE A 217 -15.01 -18.08 29.50
N TYR A 218 -15.52 -17.98 28.31
CA TYR A 218 -16.77 -17.26 28.02
C TYR A 218 -17.94 -17.84 28.86
N ASN A 219 -18.61 -16.95 29.59
CA ASN A 219 -19.76 -17.29 30.43
C ASN A 219 -20.94 -16.29 30.25
N GLY A 220 -20.86 -15.40 29.22
CA GLY A 220 -21.88 -14.37 28.95
C GLY A 220 -21.73 -13.09 29.80
N LYS A 221 -20.89 -13.11 30.85
CA LYS A 221 -20.63 -11.95 31.73
C LYS A 221 -19.37 -11.21 31.32
N ASN A 222 -19.22 -9.96 31.76
CA ASN A 222 -18.00 -9.18 31.55
C ASN A 222 -16.83 -9.79 32.35
N ALA A 223 -15.74 -10.15 31.66
CA ALA A 223 -14.51 -10.56 32.31
C ALA A 223 -13.74 -9.31 32.79
N LYS A 224 -13.45 -9.23 34.10
CA LYS A 224 -12.78 -8.10 34.73
C LYS A 224 -11.63 -8.62 35.64
N PRO A 225 -10.41 -8.88 35.10
CA PRO A 225 -9.25 -9.21 35.91
C PRO A 225 -8.96 -8.09 36.91
N LYS A 226 -8.56 -8.46 38.17
CA LYS A 226 -7.95 -7.50 39.08
C LYS A 226 -6.65 -6.98 38.49
N VAL A 227 -6.40 -5.66 38.59
CA VAL A 227 -5.24 -4.98 38.01
C VAL A 227 -4.36 -4.44 39.12
N THR A 228 -3.08 -4.78 39.12
CA THR A 228 -2.07 -4.10 39.89
C THR A 228 -1.25 -3.21 38.97
N VAL A 229 -1.10 -1.96 39.36
CA VAL A 229 -0.44 -0.91 38.55
C VAL A 229 0.91 -0.56 39.14
N TYR A 230 1.93 -0.41 38.31
CA TYR A 230 3.29 -0.06 38.69
C TYR A 230 3.83 1.11 37.87
N ASN A 231 4.57 2.01 38.54
CA ASN A 231 5.49 2.96 37.90
C ASN A 231 6.92 2.46 38.17
N GLY A 232 7.59 1.95 37.14
CA GLY A 232 8.82 1.19 37.35
C GLY A 232 8.56 -0.03 38.25
N ARG A 233 9.27 -0.12 39.38
CA ARG A 233 9.12 -1.17 40.37
C ARG A 233 8.11 -0.83 41.49
N LYS A 234 7.75 0.45 41.67
CA LYS A 234 6.86 0.92 42.73
C LYS A 234 5.39 0.74 42.39
N LYS A 235 4.61 0.14 43.30
CA LYS A 235 3.14 0.00 43.14
C LYS A 235 2.46 1.35 43.27
N VAL A 236 1.51 1.61 42.37
CA VAL A 236 0.69 2.83 42.38
C VAL A 236 -0.62 2.57 43.10
N SER A 237 -0.97 3.44 44.04
CA SER A 237 -2.24 3.36 44.77
C SER A 237 -3.43 3.59 43.84
N SER A 238 -4.53 2.86 44.06
CA SER A 238 -5.74 2.90 43.22
C SER A 238 -6.41 4.28 43.16
N LYS A 239 -6.22 5.15 44.15
CA LYS A 239 -6.70 6.52 44.15
C LYS A 239 -6.14 7.37 42.99
N TYR A 240 -4.97 6.98 42.46
CA TYR A 240 -4.27 7.73 41.38
C TYR A 240 -4.51 7.19 39.97
N TYR A 241 -5.48 6.31 39.73
CA TYR A 241 -5.79 5.85 38.39
C TYR A 241 -7.26 5.40 38.26
N LYS A 242 -7.71 5.33 36.99
CA LYS A 242 -9.00 4.73 36.60
C LYS A 242 -8.73 3.52 35.71
N VAL A 243 -9.43 2.42 35.94
CA VAL A 243 -9.36 1.19 35.13
C VAL A 243 -10.60 1.11 34.24
N THR A 244 -10.40 0.85 32.96
CA THR A 244 -11.46 0.55 32.00
C THR A 244 -11.16 -0.75 31.27
N TYR A 245 -12.22 -1.40 30.76
CA TYR A 245 -12.13 -2.65 30.03
C TYR A 245 -12.79 -2.49 28.67
N LYS A 246 -12.13 -2.98 27.61
CA LYS A 246 -12.68 -3.03 26.26
C LYS A 246 -12.79 -4.47 25.77
N ASN A 247 -13.83 -4.76 24.99
CA ASN A 247 -14.10 -6.07 24.36
C ASN A 247 -14.16 -7.25 25.36
N ASN A 248 -14.52 -6.99 26.62
CA ASN A 248 -14.43 -7.94 27.72
C ASN A 248 -15.69 -8.80 27.96
N LYS A 249 -16.65 -8.82 26.99
CA LYS A 249 -17.90 -9.58 27.09
C LYS A 249 -18.02 -10.75 26.12
N LYS A 250 -17.39 -10.70 24.94
CA LYS A 250 -17.47 -11.71 23.90
C LYS A 250 -16.16 -12.52 23.80
N VAL A 251 -16.21 -13.73 23.24
CA VAL A 251 -15.00 -14.49 22.92
C VAL A 251 -14.12 -13.66 21.98
N GLY A 252 -12.87 -13.46 22.35
CA GLY A 252 -11.96 -12.58 21.65
C GLY A 252 -10.79 -12.13 22.52
N TYR A 253 -10.06 -11.16 22.00
CA TYR A 253 -9.02 -10.44 22.74
C TYR A 253 -9.65 -9.23 23.40
N ALA A 254 -9.47 -9.11 24.69
CA ALA A 254 -9.95 -8.01 25.50
C ALA A 254 -8.78 -7.20 26.06
N THR A 255 -9.03 -5.94 26.38
CA THR A 255 -8.00 -5.00 26.83
C THR A 255 -8.40 -4.36 28.16
N VAL A 256 -7.43 -4.24 29.05
CA VAL A 256 -7.47 -3.35 30.22
C VAL A 256 -6.70 -2.09 29.90
N ILE A 257 -7.30 -0.93 30.14
CA ILE A 257 -6.67 0.38 30.00
C ILE A 257 -6.72 1.05 31.36
N VAL A 258 -5.55 1.57 31.78
CA VAL A 258 -5.39 2.36 33.00
C VAL A 258 -5.00 3.78 32.60
N LYS A 259 -5.76 4.75 33.06
CA LYS A 259 -5.47 6.18 32.92
C LYS A 259 -5.15 6.75 34.29
N GLY A 260 -3.99 7.39 34.41
CA GLY A 260 -3.54 8.02 35.65
C GLY A 260 -4.35 9.26 36.01
N LYS A 261 -4.29 9.64 37.29
CA LYS A 261 -4.93 10.83 37.88
C LYS A 261 -3.95 11.54 38.83
N GLY A 262 -4.19 12.82 39.10
CA GLY A 262 -3.37 13.62 39.99
C GLY A 262 -1.90 13.61 39.53
N LYS A 263 -0.96 13.29 40.43
CA LYS A 263 0.48 13.23 40.07
C LYS A 263 0.81 12.21 38.98
N PHE A 264 -0.10 11.32 38.60
CA PHE A 264 0.03 10.39 37.50
C PHE A 264 -0.80 10.77 36.27
N ALA A 265 -1.33 11.99 36.15
CA ALA A 265 -2.20 12.43 35.05
C ALA A 265 -1.60 12.21 33.65
N LYS A 266 -0.27 12.31 33.51
CA LYS A 266 0.44 12.04 32.24
C LYS A 266 0.79 10.57 32.01
N TYR A 267 0.31 9.65 32.83
CA TYR A 267 0.63 8.23 32.76
C TYR A 267 -0.55 7.40 32.27
N ALA A 268 -0.28 6.40 31.44
CA ALA A 268 -1.26 5.40 31.05
C ALA A 268 -0.63 4.01 30.90
N GLY A 269 -1.45 2.98 30.95
CA GLY A 269 -1.01 1.60 30.78
C GLY A 269 -2.09 0.76 30.10
N LYS A 270 -1.65 -0.25 29.33
CA LYS A 270 -2.51 -1.18 28.60
C LYS A 270 -2.05 -2.60 28.82
N ALA A 271 -2.98 -3.53 28.98
CA ALA A 271 -2.69 -4.96 29.04
C ALA A 271 -3.80 -5.74 28.35
N ALA A 272 -3.44 -6.80 27.64
CA ALA A 272 -4.40 -7.66 26.95
C ALA A 272 -4.69 -8.93 27.75
N PHE A 273 -5.90 -9.47 27.57
CA PHE A 273 -6.27 -10.80 28.04
C PHE A 273 -7.21 -11.46 27.02
N THR A 274 -7.38 -12.77 27.12
CA THR A 274 -8.17 -13.53 26.15
C THR A 274 -9.42 -14.11 26.79
N ILE A 275 -10.57 -14.00 26.12
CA ILE A 275 -11.78 -14.73 26.46
C ILE A 275 -11.91 -15.89 25.47
N LYS A 276 -11.75 -17.12 25.97
CA LYS A 276 -11.78 -18.37 25.20
C LYS A 276 -13.19 -18.94 25.08
N LEU A 277 -13.41 -19.70 24.05
CA LEU A 277 -14.63 -20.51 23.91
C LEU A 277 -14.78 -21.51 25.08
N LYS A 278 -16.03 -21.78 25.45
CA LYS A 278 -16.35 -22.84 26.41
C LYS A 278 -16.01 -24.21 25.80
N THR A 279 -15.49 -25.11 26.62
CA THR A 279 -15.30 -26.52 26.21
C THR A 279 -16.66 -27.14 25.86
N LEU A 280 -16.73 -27.77 24.71
CA LEU A 280 -17.95 -28.49 24.30
C LEU A 280 -18.17 -29.71 25.20
N LYS A 281 -19.43 -30.10 25.38
CA LYS A 281 -19.77 -31.39 26.04
C LYS A 281 -19.27 -32.55 25.16
N LYS A 282 -19.13 -33.72 25.77
CA LYS A 282 -18.82 -34.99 25.11
C LYS A 282 -19.72 -35.17 23.88
N PRO A 283 -19.16 -35.42 22.67
CA PRO A 283 -19.98 -35.66 21.46
C PRO A 283 -20.74 -36.97 21.57
N SER A 284 -21.92 -37.00 20.97
CA SER A 284 -22.65 -38.26 20.71
C SER A 284 -22.09 -38.89 19.44
N VAL A 285 -21.81 -40.20 19.50
CA VAL A 285 -21.28 -40.94 18.34
C VAL A 285 -22.09 -42.22 18.20
N LYS A 286 -22.72 -42.38 17.02
CA LYS A 286 -23.50 -43.54 16.69
C LYS A 286 -22.92 -44.26 15.47
N LYS A 287 -23.14 -45.58 15.37
CA LYS A 287 -22.80 -46.36 14.17
C LYS A 287 -23.60 -45.80 12.97
N GLY A 288 -22.96 -45.66 11.84
CA GLY A 288 -23.57 -45.29 10.56
C GLY A 288 -23.62 -46.49 9.62
N ALA A 289 -23.60 -46.23 8.31
CA ALA A 289 -23.42 -47.25 7.27
C ALA A 289 -22.01 -47.91 7.42
N LYS A 290 -21.74 -48.96 6.64
CA LYS A 290 -20.45 -49.68 6.63
C LYS A 290 -19.29 -48.65 6.48
N GLY A 291 -18.30 -48.75 7.35
CA GLY A 291 -17.14 -47.84 7.35
C GLY A 291 -17.43 -46.39 7.80
N THR A 292 -18.57 -46.11 8.47
CA THR A 292 -18.91 -44.74 8.91
C THR A 292 -19.34 -44.63 10.37
N LEU A 293 -19.18 -43.41 10.92
CA LEU A 293 -19.70 -43.02 12.24
C LEU A 293 -20.42 -41.66 12.13
N ASN A 294 -21.63 -41.59 12.68
CA ASN A 294 -22.39 -40.35 12.82
C ASN A 294 -21.99 -39.63 14.13
N VAL A 295 -21.47 -38.43 14.04
CA VAL A 295 -21.01 -37.63 15.19
C VAL A 295 -21.89 -36.40 15.32
N SER A 296 -22.35 -36.10 16.54
CA SER A 296 -23.10 -34.87 16.82
C SER A 296 -22.65 -34.23 18.13
N TRP A 297 -22.78 -32.90 18.21
CA TRP A 297 -22.42 -32.07 19.37
C TRP A 297 -23.36 -30.89 19.51
N LYS A 298 -23.44 -30.32 20.71
CA LYS A 298 -24.15 -29.06 20.94
C LYS A 298 -23.33 -27.91 20.38
N ARG A 299 -23.94 -27.13 19.49
CA ARG A 299 -23.29 -25.96 18.87
C ARG A 299 -22.94 -24.90 19.90
N ASP A 300 -21.82 -24.21 19.67
CA ASP A 300 -21.44 -22.98 20.37
C ASP A 300 -21.73 -21.77 19.45
N ARG A 301 -22.63 -20.88 19.86
CA ARG A 301 -23.00 -19.68 19.08
C ARG A 301 -21.85 -18.69 18.88
N GLN A 302 -20.78 -18.77 19.70
CA GLN A 302 -19.60 -17.94 19.57
C GLN A 302 -18.56 -18.50 18.59
N ALA A 303 -18.65 -19.77 18.21
CA ALA A 303 -17.72 -20.40 17.29
C ALA A 303 -17.92 -19.95 15.84
N THR A 304 -16.86 -19.95 15.06
CA THR A 304 -16.88 -19.79 13.59
C THR A 304 -16.66 -21.11 12.88
N LYS A 305 -16.09 -22.13 13.55
CA LYS A 305 -15.88 -23.48 13.03
C LYS A 305 -15.67 -24.49 14.14
N TYR A 306 -15.71 -25.76 13.78
CA TYR A 306 -15.40 -26.90 14.67
C TYR A 306 -14.31 -27.77 14.06
N VAL A 307 -13.58 -28.47 14.95
CA VAL A 307 -12.65 -29.54 14.55
C VAL A 307 -13.06 -30.80 15.30
N VAL A 308 -13.38 -31.84 14.54
CA VAL A 308 -13.66 -33.19 15.04
C VAL A 308 -12.39 -34.00 14.88
N GLN A 309 -11.91 -34.58 15.97
CA GLN A 309 -10.76 -35.48 15.96
C GLN A 309 -11.23 -36.89 16.32
N TYR A 310 -10.75 -37.88 15.58
CA TYR A 310 -11.08 -39.29 15.82
C TYR A 310 -9.84 -40.15 15.74
N SER A 311 -9.82 -41.24 16.50
CA SER A 311 -8.67 -42.13 16.62
C SER A 311 -9.07 -43.51 17.14
N GLN A 312 -8.31 -44.53 16.77
CA GLN A 312 -8.39 -45.83 17.41
C GLN A 312 -7.75 -45.83 18.81
N SER A 313 -6.83 -44.87 19.07
CA SER A 313 -6.20 -44.66 20.36
C SER A 313 -7.03 -43.72 21.25
N LYS A 314 -7.34 -44.14 22.48
CA LYS A 314 -7.99 -43.31 23.52
C LYS A 314 -7.18 -42.06 23.91
N LYS A 315 -5.87 -42.04 23.61
CA LYS A 315 -4.95 -40.92 23.88
C LYS A 315 -4.83 -39.96 22.70
N PHE A 316 -5.46 -40.24 21.56
CA PHE A 316 -5.36 -39.47 20.30
C PHE A 316 -3.92 -39.22 19.87
N LYS A 317 -3.11 -40.28 19.89
CA LYS A 317 -1.72 -40.27 19.42
C LYS A 317 -1.55 -41.28 18.28
N GLY A 318 -0.51 -41.09 17.46
CA GLY A 318 -0.13 -41.98 16.36
C GLY A 318 -0.91 -41.77 15.06
N LYS A 319 -0.57 -42.57 14.03
CA LYS A 319 -1.06 -42.47 12.63
C LYS A 319 -2.59 -42.67 12.49
N SER A 320 -3.22 -43.33 13.44
CA SER A 320 -4.70 -43.53 13.45
C SER A 320 -5.49 -42.28 13.85
N THR A 321 -4.82 -41.22 14.30
CA THR A 321 -5.48 -39.98 14.71
C THR A 321 -5.67 -39.04 13.53
N LYS A 322 -6.92 -38.81 13.17
CA LYS A 322 -7.32 -37.95 12.04
C LYS A 322 -8.23 -36.82 12.51
N THR A 323 -8.33 -35.76 11.71
CA THR A 323 -9.19 -34.60 11.98
C THR A 323 -10.05 -34.24 10.79
N VAL A 324 -11.26 -33.75 11.08
CA VAL A 324 -12.18 -33.13 10.11
C VAL A 324 -12.52 -31.74 10.60
N THR A 325 -12.40 -30.75 9.73
CA THR A 325 -12.76 -29.36 10.02
C THR A 325 -14.14 -29.05 9.43
N ILE A 326 -15.04 -28.52 10.27
CA ILE A 326 -16.37 -28.09 9.88
C ILE A 326 -16.39 -26.57 9.88
N THR A 327 -16.37 -25.98 8.69
CA THR A 327 -16.31 -24.51 8.50
C THR A 327 -17.65 -23.83 8.72
N ASN A 328 -18.75 -24.53 8.50
CA ASN A 328 -20.08 -24.02 8.79
C ASN A 328 -20.43 -24.20 10.26
N ASN A 329 -20.41 -23.11 11.01
CA ASN A 329 -20.71 -23.09 12.45
C ASN A 329 -22.19 -23.34 12.79
N LYS A 330 -23.08 -23.33 11.81
CA LYS A 330 -24.49 -23.68 11.98
C LYS A 330 -24.72 -25.19 12.01
N ILE A 331 -23.70 -26.00 11.71
CA ILE A 331 -23.75 -27.47 11.71
C ILE A 331 -23.22 -27.99 13.05
N GLY A 332 -23.99 -28.86 13.72
CA GLY A 332 -23.61 -29.54 14.97
C GLY A 332 -23.47 -31.05 14.79
N LYS A 333 -23.26 -31.55 13.55
CA LYS A 333 -23.13 -32.96 13.20
C LYS A 333 -22.19 -33.17 12.02
N THR A 334 -21.62 -34.34 11.88
CA THR A 334 -20.85 -34.77 10.71
C THR A 334 -20.83 -36.29 10.63
N VAL A 335 -20.55 -36.83 9.44
CA VAL A 335 -20.33 -38.26 9.20
C VAL A 335 -18.83 -38.47 8.96
N LEU A 336 -18.21 -39.29 9.79
CA LEU A 336 -16.85 -39.76 9.55
C LEU A 336 -16.91 -40.93 8.60
N LYS A 337 -16.19 -40.90 7.50
CA LYS A 337 -16.18 -41.91 6.44
C LYS A 337 -14.78 -42.55 6.32
N GLY A 338 -14.69 -43.67 5.59
CA GLY A 338 -13.43 -44.38 5.33
C GLY A 338 -12.79 -44.96 6.59
N LEU A 339 -13.62 -45.40 7.52
CA LEU A 339 -13.15 -46.00 8.76
C LEU A 339 -12.99 -47.52 8.58
N THR A 340 -11.96 -48.08 9.21
CA THR A 340 -11.74 -49.54 9.19
C THR A 340 -12.84 -50.24 9.95
N GLY A 341 -13.52 -51.15 9.27
CA GLY A 341 -14.60 -52.00 9.84
C GLY A 341 -14.09 -52.81 11.04
N LYS A 342 -14.98 -53.19 11.94
CA LYS A 342 -14.72 -53.98 13.16
C LYS A 342 -13.73 -53.33 14.14
N LYS A 343 -13.13 -52.12 13.85
CA LYS A 343 -12.25 -51.40 14.76
C LYS A 343 -13.01 -50.44 15.67
N ASN A 344 -12.43 -50.17 16.86
CA ASN A 344 -12.99 -49.23 17.82
C ASN A 344 -12.40 -47.83 17.60
N TYR A 345 -13.26 -46.81 17.64
CA TYR A 345 -12.85 -45.39 17.54
C TYR A 345 -13.34 -44.57 18.71
N TYR A 346 -12.56 -43.56 19.04
CA TYR A 346 -12.86 -42.49 19.99
C TYR A 346 -12.95 -41.18 19.22
N VAL A 347 -13.84 -40.28 19.64
CA VAL A 347 -14.05 -38.98 18.99
C VAL A 347 -14.07 -37.89 20.04
N ARG A 348 -13.48 -36.76 19.72
CA ARG A 348 -13.58 -35.52 20.50
C ARG A 348 -13.75 -34.31 19.56
N VAL A 349 -14.33 -33.23 20.07
CA VAL A 349 -14.65 -32.04 19.29
C VAL A 349 -14.13 -30.80 20.04
N ARG A 350 -13.63 -29.83 19.31
CA ARG A 350 -13.38 -28.48 19.82
C ARG A 350 -13.92 -27.43 18.88
N SER A 351 -14.25 -26.27 19.41
CA SER A 351 -14.67 -25.09 18.66
C SER A 351 -13.52 -24.09 18.48
N CYS A 352 -13.62 -23.29 17.45
CA CYS A 352 -12.70 -22.20 17.13
C CYS A 352 -13.46 -20.95 16.77
N LYS A 353 -12.93 -19.78 17.16
CA LYS A 353 -13.36 -18.49 16.69
C LYS A 353 -12.20 -17.76 16.04
N ALA A 354 -12.37 -17.27 14.83
CA ALA A 354 -11.44 -16.37 14.17
C ALA A 354 -11.74 -14.93 14.60
N VAL A 355 -10.71 -14.19 15.03
CA VAL A 355 -10.79 -12.78 15.41
C VAL A 355 -9.55 -12.09 14.88
N ASN A 356 -9.71 -11.13 13.97
CA ASN A 356 -8.61 -10.39 13.35
C ASN A 356 -7.47 -11.31 12.85
N GLY A 357 -7.82 -12.31 12.04
CA GLY A 357 -6.87 -13.27 11.48
C GLY A 357 -6.33 -14.32 12.46
N ARG A 358 -6.52 -14.15 13.76
CA ARG A 358 -6.04 -15.07 14.81
C ARG A 358 -7.12 -16.06 15.25
N LYS A 359 -6.72 -17.28 15.62
CA LYS A 359 -7.64 -18.37 16.01
C LYS A 359 -7.66 -18.54 17.52
N ILE A 360 -8.86 -18.44 18.13
CA ILE A 360 -9.09 -18.74 19.55
C ILE A 360 -9.80 -20.10 19.63
N TRP A 361 -9.18 -21.05 20.32
CA TRP A 361 -9.66 -22.42 20.47
C TRP A 361 -10.30 -22.64 21.83
N SER A 362 -11.36 -23.47 21.87
CA SER A 362 -11.74 -24.12 23.11
C SER A 362 -10.73 -25.25 23.45
N SER A 363 -10.75 -25.71 24.68
CA SER A 363 -10.19 -27.03 24.99
C SER A 363 -10.96 -28.11 24.22
N TRP A 364 -10.35 -29.28 24.02
CA TRP A 364 -11.04 -30.45 23.52
C TRP A 364 -12.15 -30.88 24.46
N SER A 365 -13.28 -31.33 23.93
CA SER A 365 -14.29 -32.02 24.72
C SER A 365 -13.72 -33.29 25.34
N SER A 366 -14.40 -33.81 26.35
CA SER A 366 -14.20 -35.22 26.75
C SER A 366 -14.41 -36.10 25.52
N ARG A 367 -13.61 -37.18 25.43
CA ARG A 367 -13.76 -38.15 24.32
C ARG A 367 -15.07 -38.92 24.43
N SER A 368 -15.59 -39.39 23.32
CA SER A 368 -16.69 -40.33 23.29
C SER A 368 -16.34 -41.64 23.99
N SER A 369 -17.35 -42.44 24.33
CA SER A 369 -17.13 -43.86 24.58
C SER A 369 -16.55 -44.50 23.30
N LYS A 370 -15.95 -45.68 23.42
CA LYS A 370 -15.51 -46.46 22.25
C LYS A 370 -16.73 -46.84 21.40
N VAL A 371 -16.61 -46.67 20.09
CA VAL A 371 -17.67 -47.09 19.16
C VAL A 371 -17.03 -47.98 18.10
N LYS A 372 -17.54 -49.21 17.96
CA LYS A 372 -17.09 -50.18 16.97
C LYS A 372 -17.79 -49.90 15.64
N VAL A 373 -17.02 -49.72 14.57
CA VAL A 373 -17.51 -49.48 13.22
C VAL A 373 -18.12 -50.77 12.64
N LYS A 374 -19.24 -50.69 11.89
CA LYS A 374 -19.80 -51.79 11.13
C LYS A 374 -18.85 -52.24 10.02
#